data_3f78130d7bda5c18e2a8bf6ead6849f2
#
_entry.id   3f78130d7bda5c18e2a8bf6ead6849f2
#
_cell.length_a   1.000
_cell.length_b   1.000
_cell.length_c   1.000
_cell.angle_alpha   90.00
_cell.angle_beta   90.00
_cell.angle_gamma   90.00
#
_symmetry.space_group_name_H-M   'P 1'
#
loop_
_entity.id
_entity.type
_entity.pdbx_description
1 polymer ?
#
loop_
_entity_poly.entity_id
_entity_poly.type
_entity_poly.pdbx_seq_one_letter_code
_entity_poly.pdbx_strand_id
1 'polypeptide(L)'
;MTLRVIDVSANQGLIQIAPIDCDAVIVKGTGGDNYVNDCCDFVLQQCFKLNKPAGLYHYAHEFGNINDPVVESNFFIDNCKFYFGKVLVALDYEVAINGRNYTQQDVDWCYNFIQNVIKRTGVVPLLYISKSLISECDWSKVANANVGLWYAQYADNNHTGWLSDPWDDGKATNPFTTVMHQYTGHGRINGYNGDLDLSLFYGDVNAWNKYANSHDKPISNGGDNVNSNDYLTAFAKDVLAGKYGNGAERKEKIYQAVQNKVNELSK
;
A
#
# COMPACT_ATOMS: atom_id res chain seq x y z
N MET A 1 -18.16 -12.32 -6.74
CA MET A 1 -17.01 -12.24 -7.70
C MET A 1 -15.80 -11.91 -6.86
N THR A 2 -14.65 -12.52 -7.13
CA THR A 2 -13.40 -12.30 -6.39
C THR A 2 -12.31 -11.87 -7.34
N LEU A 3 -11.31 -11.11 -6.86
CA LEU A 3 -10.10 -10.79 -7.63
C LEU A 3 -8.92 -11.60 -7.09
N ARG A 4 -8.09 -12.10 -8.01
CA ARG A 4 -6.83 -12.78 -7.73
C ARG A 4 -5.75 -11.72 -7.58
N VAL A 5 -5.21 -11.60 -6.37
CA VAL A 5 -4.29 -10.53 -5.99
C VAL A 5 -2.92 -11.10 -5.67
N ILE A 6 -1.87 -10.49 -6.18
CA ILE A 6 -0.51 -10.72 -5.70
C ILE A 6 -0.06 -9.53 -4.88
N ASP A 7 0.76 -9.77 -3.88
CA ASP A 7 1.48 -8.68 -3.25
C ASP A 7 3.00 -8.89 -3.37
N VAL A 8 3.72 -7.78 -3.53
CA VAL A 8 5.14 -7.75 -3.90
C VAL A 8 5.90 -6.66 -3.16
N SER A 9 7.21 -6.86 -3.05
CA SER A 9 8.12 -5.91 -2.43
C SER A 9 9.44 -5.83 -3.21
N ALA A 10 10.48 -5.29 -2.60
CA ALA A 10 11.84 -5.34 -3.13
C ALA A 10 12.36 -6.77 -3.32
N ASN A 11 11.78 -7.77 -2.64
CA ASN A 11 12.15 -9.17 -2.78
C ASN A 11 11.96 -9.70 -4.22
N GLN A 12 10.96 -9.19 -4.93
CA GLN A 12 10.69 -9.52 -6.32
C GLN A 12 11.45 -8.61 -7.31
N GLY A 13 12.20 -7.62 -6.81
CA GLY A 13 12.97 -6.68 -7.62
C GLY A 13 12.09 -5.90 -8.61
N LEU A 14 12.63 -5.66 -9.80
CA LEU A 14 11.92 -4.98 -10.89
C LEU A 14 11.00 -5.96 -11.64
N ILE A 15 10.05 -6.56 -10.93
CA ILE A 15 9.10 -7.52 -11.46
C ILE A 15 8.29 -6.93 -12.63
N GLN A 16 8.12 -7.72 -13.70
CA GLN A 16 7.28 -7.34 -14.85
C GLN A 16 5.87 -7.84 -14.63
N ILE A 17 4.89 -6.94 -14.55
CA ILE A 17 3.49 -7.26 -14.22
C ILE A 17 2.71 -7.77 -15.44
N ALA A 18 3.05 -7.32 -16.64
CA ALA A 18 2.29 -7.66 -17.85
C ALA A 18 2.13 -9.18 -18.11
N PRO A 19 3.16 -10.05 -17.92
CA PRO A 19 3.02 -11.47 -18.17
C PRO A 19 2.32 -12.23 -17.04
N ILE A 20 2.11 -11.60 -15.86
CA ILE A 20 1.60 -12.30 -14.68
C ILE A 20 0.09 -12.41 -14.74
N ASP A 21 -0.41 -13.65 -14.63
CA ASP A 21 -1.84 -13.95 -14.58
C ASP A 21 -2.42 -13.62 -13.21
N CYS A 22 -2.70 -12.34 -12.95
CA CYS A 22 -3.37 -11.82 -11.77
C CYS A 22 -4.34 -10.71 -12.14
N ASP A 23 -5.33 -10.46 -11.28
CA ASP A 23 -6.34 -9.42 -11.53
C ASP A 23 -5.94 -8.08 -10.89
N ALA A 24 -5.22 -8.10 -9.76
CA ALA A 24 -4.75 -6.91 -9.06
C ALA A 24 -3.36 -7.14 -8.44
N VAL A 25 -2.67 -6.05 -8.11
CA VAL A 25 -1.32 -6.07 -7.51
C VAL A 25 -1.27 -5.09 -6.35
N ILE A 26 -0.75 -5.53 -5.20
CA ILE A 26 -0.40 -4.65 -4.08
C ILE A 26 1.13 -4.62 -3.97
N VAL A 27 1.71 -3.44 -3.75
CA VAL A 27 3.16 -3.30 -3.64
C VAL A 27 3.55 -2.61 -2.34
N LYS A 28 4.64 -3.07 -1.71
CA LYS A 28 5.24 -2.36 -0.57
C LYS A 28 5.63 -0.96 -1.01
N GLY A 29 5.15 0.06 -0.29
CA GLY A 29 5.57 1.45 -0.49
C GLY A 29 6.71 1.82 0.42
N THR A 30 6.49 1.63 1.70
CA THR A 30 7.42 2.01 2.77
C THR A 30 7.41 1.00 3.91
N GLY A 31 8.36 1.13 4.82
CA GLY A 31 8.39 0.41 6.09
C GLY A 31 9.03 1.25 7.18
N GLY A 32 8.54 1.11 8.43
CA GLY A 32 9.03 1.89 9.55
C GLY A 32 9.01 3.39 9.28
N ASP A 33 10.00 4.10 9.78
CA ASP A 33 10.15 5.55 9.60
C ASP A 33 11.26 5.95 8.60
N ASN A 34 11.91 4.96 7.96
CA ASN A 34 13.12 5.24 7.19
C ASN A 34 13.35 4.34 5.95
N TYR A 35 12.45 3.39 5.67
CA TYR A 35 12.57 2.53 4.50
C TYR A 35 11.57 2.91 3.41
N VAL A 36 12.06 3.16 2.20
CA VAL A 36 11.26 3.33 0.98
C VAL A 36 11.58 2.19 0.02
N ASN A 37 10.56 1.53 -0.52
CA ASN A 37 10.76 0.49 -1.53
C ASN A 37 11.01 1.10 -2.91
N ASP A 38 12.23 1.01 -3.39
CA ASP A 38 12.67 1.57 -4.69
C ASP A 38 11.91 0.98 -5.90
N CYS A 39 11.31 -0.22 -5.73
CA CYS A 39 10.55 -0.86 -6.79
C CYS A 39 9.08 -0.41 -6.85
N CYS A 40 8.59 0.32 -5.84
CA CYS A 40 7.19 0.67 -5.69
C CYS A 40 6.62 1.41 -6.90
N ASP A 41 7.27 2.53 -7.29
CA ASP A 41 6.82 3.34 -8.43
C ASP A 41 6.83 2.53 -9.73
N PHE A 42 7.88 1.73 -9.96
CA PHE A 42 8.00 0.88 -11.14
C PHE A 42 6.82 -0.10 -11.28
N VAL A 43 6.38 -0.72 -10.20
CA VAL A 43 5.25 -1.65 -10.18
C VAL A 43 3.93 -0.90 -10.41
N LEU A 44 3.68 0.19 -9.69
CA LEU A 44 2.44 0.96 -9.79
C LEU A 44 2.25 1.56 -11.19
N GLN A 45 3.31 2.09 -11.81
CA GLN A 45 3.25 2.63 -13.17
C GLN A 45 2.88 1.54 -14.21
N GLN A 46 3.35 0.31 -14.03
CA GLN A 46 2.92 -0.81 -14.88
C GLN A 46 1.44 -1.12 -14.69
N CYS A 47 0.96 -1.18 -13.42
CA CYS A 47 -0.45 -1.42 -13.13
C CYS A 47 -1.34 -0.36 -13.79
N PHE A 48 -0.99 0.91 -13.69
CA PHE A 48 -1.73 2.00 -14.32
C PHE A 48 -1.74 1.89 -15.85
N LYS A 49 -0.60 1.59 -16.46
CA LYS A 49 -0.49 1.37 -17.92
C LYS A 49 -1.34 0.20 -18.40
N LEU A 50 -1.49 -0.84 -17.59
CA LEU A 50 -2.25 -2.05 -17.89
C LEU A 50 -3.74 -1.92 -17.49
N ASN A 51 -4.16 -0.79 -16.91
CA ASN A 51 -5.48 -0.60 -16.28
C ASN A 51 -5.79 -1.70 -15.25
N LYS A 52 -4.76 -2.18 -14.53
CA LYS A 52 -4.88 -3.21 -13.51
C LYS A 52 -5.10 -2.55 -12.14
N PRO A 53 -6.10 -2.98 -11.34
CA PRO A 53 -6.29 -2.52 -9.98
C PRO A 53 -4.98 -2.63 -9.19
N ALA A 54 -4.62 -1.54 -8.51
CA ALA A 54 -3.37 -1.44 -7.78
C ALA A 54 -3.60 -1.16 -6.30
N GLY A 55 -2.69 -1.60 -5.46
CA GLY A 55 -2.64 -1.34 -4.03
C GLY A 55 -1.24 -1.00 -3.56
N LEU A 56 -1.18 -0.45 -2.36
CA LEU A 56 0.03 0.04 -1.71
C LEU A 56 -0.01 -0.33 -0.24
N TYR A 57 1.09 -0.87 0.33
CA TYR A 57 1.14 -1.12 1.76
C TYR A 57 2.33 -0.49 2.45
N HIS A 58 2.15 -0.24 3.74
CA HIS A 58 3.21 0.14 4.67
C HIS A 58 3.45 -1.01 5.65
N TYR A 59 4.70 -1.46 5.76
CA TYR A 59 5.11 -2.47 6.71
C TYR A 59 5.51 -1.80 8.04
N ALA A 60 4.76 -2.06 9.09
CA ALA A 60 5.04 -1.49 10.41
C ALA A 60 6.33 -2.06 11.01
N HIS A 61 7.04 -1.23 11.77
CA HIS A 61 8.21 -1.65 12.54
C HIS A 61 9.32 -2.28 11.70
N GLU A 62 9.59 -1.72 10.52
CA GLU A 62 10.64 -2.20 9.62
C GLU A 62 11.96 -2.40 10.39
N PHE A 63 12.63 -3.53 10.12
CA PHE A 63 13.85 -3.96 10.84
C PHE A 63 13.67 -4.15 12.36
N GLY A 64 12.44 -4.30 12.86
CA GLY A 64 12.14 -4.45 14.27
C GLY A 64 12.26 -3.16 15.10
N ASN A 65 12.36 -2.00 14.45
CA ASN A 65 12.37 -0.71 15.11
C ASN A 65 10.94 -0.29 15.45
N ILE A 66 10.61 -0.26 16.73
CA ILE A 66 9.29 0.17 17.21
C ILE A 66 9.28 1.70 17.28
N ASN A 67 8.53 2.31 16.37
CA ASN A 67 8.39 3.76 16.29
C ASN A 67 6.98 4.22 16.71
N ASP A 68 6.84 5.53 16.88
CA ASP A 68 5.53 6.14 17.09
C ASP A 68 4.64 5.98 15.83
N PRO A 69 3.36 5.57 15.98
CA PRO A 69 2.47 5.33 14.84
C PRO A 69 2.22 6.57 13.98
N VAL A 70 2.28 7.78 14.57
CA VAL A 70 2.13 9.02 13.82
C VAL A 70 3.39 9.31 13.00
N VAL A 71 4.57 8.97 13.52
CA VAL A 71 5.84 9.11 12.78
C VAL A 71 5.85 8.19 11.57
N GLU A 72 5.56 6.89 11.75
CA GLU A 72 5.54 5.93 10.63
C GLU A 72 4.44 6.27 9.61
N SER A 73 3.24 6.62 10.05
CA SER A 73 2.16 7.00 9.13
C SER A 73 2.46 8.30 8.37
N ASN A 74 3.13 9.26 9.00
CA ASN A 74 3.60 10.46 8.29
C ASN A 74 4.64 10.11 7.23
N PHE A 75 5.61 9.26 7.58
CA PHE A 75 6.61 8.79 6.63
C PHE A 75 5.97 8.08 5.42
N PHE A 76 5.00 7.19 5.66
CA PHE A 76 4.24 6.53 4.60
C PHE A 76 3.52 7.53 3.70
N ILE A 77 2.76 8.46 4.30
CA ILE A 77 1.98 9.44 3.54
C ILE A 77 2.90 10.33 2.70
N ASP A 78 3.96 10.86 3.28
CA ASP A 78 4.83 11.84 2.62
C ASP A 78 5.59 11.23 1.44
N ASN A 79 6.00 9.95 1.54
CA ASN A 79 6.67 9.25 0.45
C ASN A 79 5.71 8.72 -0.62
N CYS A 80 4.44 8.44 -0.26
CA CYS A 80 3.47 7.83 -1.16
C CYS A 80 2.31 8.75 -1.54
N LYS A 81 2.37 10.05 -1.22
CA LYS A 81 1.27 11.03 -1.33
C LYS A 81 0.56 11.06 -2.68
N PHE A 82 1.28 10.80 -3.78
CA PHE A 82 0.72 10.85 -5.13
C PHE A 82 -0.18 9.65 -5.47
N TYR A 83 -0.18 8.61 -4.64
CA TYR A 83 -0.94 7.38 -4.85
C TYR A 83 -2.22 7.31 -4.02
N PHE A 84 -2.29 8.04 -2.90
CA PHE A 84 -3.51 8.10 -2.10
C PHE A 84 -4.70 8.61 -2.92
N GLY A 85 -5.84 7.93 -2.77
CA GLY A 85 -7.04 8.17 -3.56
C GLY A 85 -7.02 7.58 -4.98
N LYS A 86 -5.96 6.86 -5.36
CA LYS A 86 -5.83 6.18 -6.67
C LYS A 86 -5.63 4.68 -6.54
N VAL A 87 -5.10 4.21 -5.41
CA VAL A 87 -4.80 2.81 -5.14
C VAL A 87 -5.37 2.41 -3.78
N LEU A 88 -5.71 1.13 -3.62
CA LEU A 88 -6.03 0.56 -2.32
C LEU A 88 -4.82 0.71 -1.39
N VAL A 89 -5.05 1.04 -0.13
CA VAL A 89 -3.99 1.25 0.85
C VAL A 89 -4.13 0.25 1.99
N ALA A 90 -3.02 -0.29 2.49
CA ALA A 90 -3.01 -1.19 3.64
C ALA A 90 -1.91 -0.84 4.65
N LEU A 91 -2.22 -1.06 5.92
CA LEU A 91 -1.23 -1.21 6.99
C LEU A 91 -0.95 -2.69 7.15
N ASP A 92 0.31 -3.07 7.00
CA ASP A 92 0.83 -4.41 7.21
C ASP A 92 1.47 -4.47 8.60
N TYR A 93 0.83 -5.21 9.53
CA TYR A 93 1.21 -5.27 10.93
C TYR A 93 1.53 -6.70 11.36
N GLU A 94 2.81 -7.05 11.36
CA GLU A 94 3.29 -8.41 11.64
C GLU A 94 4.20 -8.51 12.87
N VAL A 95 4.68 -7.39 13.37
CA VAL A 95 5.64 -7.34 14.48
C VAL A 95 4.97 -6.72 15.72
N ALA A 96 4.85 -7.52 16.79
CA ALA A 96 4.35 -7.01 18.07
C ALA A 96 5.32 -6.05 18.73
N ILE A 97 4.81 -5.00 19.40
CA ILE A 97 5.59 -4.03 20.16
C ILE A 97 6.51 -4.72 21.17
N ASN A 98 6.02 -5.76 21.82
CA ASN A 98 6.79 -6.50 22.83
C ASN A 98 7.61 -7.68 22.24
N GLY A 99 7.63 -7.83 20.91
CA GLY A 99 8.40 -8.83 20.17
C GLY A 99 7.95 -10.28 20.36
N ARG A 100 6.90 -10.57 21.15
CA ARG A 100 6.43 -11.94 21.42
C ARG A 100 4.92 -12.12 21.31
N ASN A 101 4.14 -11.31 22.02
CA ASN A 101 2.70 -11.43 22.06
C ASN A 101 2.07 -10.09 21.72
N TYR A 102 1.01 -10.11 20.93
CA TYR A 102 0.21 -8.94 20.68
C TYR A 102 -0.61 -8.59 21.92
N THR A 103 -0.75 -7.31 22.18
CA THR A 103 -1.44 -6.74 23.31
C THR A 103 -2.37 -5.62 22.86
N GLN A 104 -3.13 -5.05 23.78
CA GLN A 104 -3.95 -3.89 23.47
C GLN A 104 -3.12 -2.67 23.03
N GLN A 105 -1.82 -2.60 23.36
CA GLN A 105 -0.92 -1.56 22.85
C GLN A 105 -0.72 -1.65 21.33
N ASP A 106 -0.65 -2.87 20.79
CA ASP A 106 -0.54 -3.11 19.34
C ASP A 106 -1.82 -2.63 18.62
N VAL A 107 -2.99 -2.90 19.19
CA VAL A 107 -4.28 -2.40 18.67
C VAL A 107 -4.33 -0.86 18.70
N ASP A 108 -3.87 -0.24 19.79
CA ASP A 108 -3.81 1.21 19.92
C ASP A 108 -2.83 1.83 18.92
N TRP A 109 -1.71 1.16 18.68
CA TRP A 109 -0.73 1.58 17.69
C TRP A 109 -1.34 1.56 16.28
N CYS A 110 -1.94 0.44 15.87
CA CYS A 110 -2.61 0.30 14.58
C CYS A 110 -3.71 1.35 14.40
N TYR A 111 -4.54 1.54 15.45
CA TYR A 111 -5.59 2.56 15.44
C TYR A 111 -5.04 3.96 15.20
N ASN A 112 -3.99 4.35 15.94
CA ASN A 112 -3.42 5.69 15.82
C ASN A 112 -2.75 5.91 14.46
N PHE A 113 -2.06 4.90 13.90
CA PHE A 113 -1.53 4.93 12.55
C PHE A 113 -2.65 5.17 11.52
N ILE A 114 -3.70 4.35 11.57
CA ILE A 114 -4.84 4.39 10.65
C ILE A 114 -5.57 5.73 10.77
N GLN A 115 -5.82 6.22 11.99
CA GLN A 115 -6.49 7.51 12.20
C GLN A 115 -5.69 8.67 11.63
N ASN A 116 -4.36 8.64 11.73
CA ASN A 116 -3.52 9.67 11.11
C ASN A 116 -3.58 9.60 9.58
N VAL A 117 -3.57 8.38 8.99
CA VAL A 117 -3.77 8.22 7.55
C VAL A 117 -5.12 8.77 7.11
N ILE A 118 -6.21 8.40 7.77
CA ILE A 118 -7.56 8.90 7.46
C ILE A 118 -7.62 10.43 7.57
N LYS A 119 -7.09 10.97 8.67
CA LYS A 119 -7.09 12.43 8.92
C LYS A 119 -6.36 13.21 7.84
N ARG A 120 -5.20 12.69 7.38
CA ARG A 120 -4.35 13.42 6.43
C ARG A 120 -4.74 13.19 4.97
N THR A 121 -5.30 12.02 4.64
CA THR A 121 -5.54 11.63 3.23
C THR A 121 -7.01 11.43 2.88
N GLY A 122 -7.88 11.24 3.87
CA GLY A 122 -9.27 10.82 3.66
C GLY A 122 -9.44 9.36 3.24
N VAL A 123 -8.34 8.59 3.09
CA VAL A 123 -8.37 7.17 2.70
C VAL A 123 -8.38 6.30 3.94
N VAL A 124 -9.25 5.30 3.98
CA VAL A 124 -9.29 4.29 5.04
C VAL A 124 -8.43 3.10 4.61
N PRO A 125 -7.29 2.84 5.27
CA PRO A 125 -6.47 1.68 4.93
C PRO A 125 -7.16 0.38 5.32
N LEU A 126 -6.85 -0.73 4.63
CA LEU A 126 -7.05 -2.06 5.17
C LEU A 126 -6.04 -2.32 6.29
N LEU A 127 -6.39 -3.21 7.21
CA LEU A 127 -5.43 -3.79 8.14
C LEU A 127 -5.06 -5.20 7.65
N TYR A 128 -3.76 -5.43 7.38
CA TYR A 128 -3.23 -6.77 7.17
C TYR A 128 -2.60 -7.28 8.46
N ILE A 129 -3.07 -8.45 8.90
CA ILE A 129 -2.55 -9.19 10.07
C ILE A 129 -2.73 -10.70 9.86
N SER A 130 -1.98 -11.50 10.62
CA SER A 130 -2.27 -12.94 10.74
C SER A 130 -3.65 -13.15 11.38
N LYS A 131 -4.45 -14.08 10.84
CA LYS A 131 -5.78 -14.41 11.36
C LYS A 131 -5.78 -14.82 12.84
N SER A 132 -4.73 -15.51 13.28
CA SER A 132 -4.58 -15.92 14.68
C SER A 132 -4.63 -14.75 15.66
N LEU A 133 -4.13 -13.58 15.26
CA LEU A 133 -4.03 -12.39 16.12
C LEU A 133 -5.36 -11.72 16.40
N ILE A 134 -6.39 -12.00 15.58
CA ILE A 134 -7.72 -11.42 15.77
C ILE A 134 -8.33 -11.84 17.11
N SER A 135 -8.07 -13.06 17.54
CA SER A 135 -8.60 -13.58 18.82
C SER A 135 -7.76 -13.21 20.06
N GLU A 136 -6.56 -12.62 19.86
CA GLU A 136 -5.66 -12.30 20.98
C GLU A 136 -5.96 -10.97 21.65
N CYS A 137 -6.60 -10.03 20.92
CA CYS A 137 -6.88 -8.68 21.40
C CYS A 137 -8.31 -8.24 21.05
N ASP A 138 -8.77 -7.18 21.70
CA ASP A 138 -10.01 -6.49 21.30
C ASP A 138 -9.72 -5.47 20.18
N TRP A 139 -10.03 -5.85 18.95
CA TRP A 139 -9.87 -5.04 17.75
C TRP A 139 -11.06 -4.13 17.43
N SER A 140 -12.09 -4.10 18.31
CA SER A 140 -13.32 -3.32 18.07
C SER A 140 -13.05 -1.85 17.75
N LYS A 141 -12.04 -1.26 18.38
CA LYS A 141 -11.64 0.14 18.15
C LYS A 141 -11.21 0.39 16.71
N VAL A 142 -10.44 -0.54 16.12
CA VAL A 142 -9.96 -0.44 14.73
C VAL A 142 -11.09 -0.74 13.76
N ALA A 143 -11.86 -1.80 14.00
CA ALA A 143 -12.97 -2.19 13.14
C ALA A 143 -14.07 -1.11 13.07
N ASN A 144 -14.38 -0.45 14.20
CA ASN A 144 -15.36 0.63 14.29
C ASN A 144 -14.92 1.91 13.51
N ALA A 145 -13.66 2.00 13.12
CA ALA A 145 -13.17 3.03 12.19
C ALA A 145 -13.44 2.67 10.71
N ASN A 146 -14.28 1.67 10.45
CA ASN A 146 -14.63 1.15 9.12
C ASN A 146 -13.43 0.54 8.37
N VAL A 147 -12.47 0.00 9.11
CA VAL A 147 -11.27 -0.66 8.57
C VAL A 147 -11.64 -2.08 8.14
N GLY A 148 -11.39 -2.36 6.87
CA GLY A 148 -11.53 -3.72 6.34
C GLY A 148 -10.32 -4.60 6.68
N LEU A 149 -10.55 -5.89 6.82
CA LEU A 149 -9.51 -6.86 7.16
C LEU A 149 -8.95 -7.54 5.90
N TRP A 150 -7.65 -7.53 5.77
CA TRP A 150 -6.86 -8.42 4.91
C TRP A 150 -6.09 -9.35 5.85
N TYR A 151 -6.51 -10.60 5.98
CA TYR A 151 -5.83 -11.53 6.88
C TYR A 151 -4.96 -12.54 6.13
N ALA A 152 -3.88 -12.97 6.79
CA ALA A 152 -3.06 -14.08 6.34
C ALA A 152 -3.44 -15.35 7.12
N GLN A 153 -3.72 -16.42 6.38
CA GLN A 153 -3.86 -17.77 6.92
C GLN A 153 -3.55 -18.80 5.84
N TYR A 154 -2.55 -19.64 6.07
CA TYR A 154 -2.06 -20.62 5.12
C TYR A 154 -2.45 -22.03 5.56
N ALA A 155 -2.85 -22.87 4.61
CA ALA A 155 -3.10 -24.29 4.87
C ALA A 155 -1.80 -25.02 5.22
N ASP A 156 -0.76 -24.72 4.48
CA ASP A 156 0.60 -25.28 4.61
C ASP A 156 1.61 -24.38 3.90
N ASN A 157 2.86 -24.84 3.79
CA ASN A 157 3.95 -24.15 3.09
C ASN A 157 4.27 -24.77 1.71
N ASN A 158 3.36 -25.56 1.14
CA ASN A 158 3.56 -26.12 -0.20
C ASN A 158 3.32 -25.06 -1.27
N HIS A 159 3.98 -25.24 -2.42
CA HIS A 159 3.68 -24.45 -3.59
C HIS A 159 2.25 -24.67 -4.05
N THR A 160 1.52 -23.59 -4.28
CA THR A 160 0.15 -23.63 -4.77
C THR A 160 -0.10 -22.58 -5.85
N GLY A 161 -1.09 -22.81 -6.71
CA GLY A 161 -1.56 -21.82 -7.67
C GLY A 161 -2.78 -21.06 -7.17
N TRP A 162 -3.55 -20.50 -8.12
CA TRP A 162 -4.80 -19.85 -7.81
C TRP A 162 -5.85 -20.83 -7.30
N LEU A 163 -6.41 -20.53 -6.15
CA LEU A 163 -7.53 -21.25 -5.54
C LEU A 163 -8.78 -20.37 -5.56
N SER A 164 -9.93 -20.93 -5.90
CA SER A 164 -11.22 -20.24 -5.82
C SER A 164 -11.81 -20.25 -4.42
N ASP A 165 -11.41 -21.22 -3.60
CA ASP A 165 -11.86 -21.43 -2.24
C ASP A 165 -10.67 -21.96 -1.41
N PRO A 166 -9.75 -21.05 -0.98
CA PRO A 166 -8.62 -21.45 -0.17
C PRO A 166 -9.07 -21.91 1.22
N TRP A 167 -8.30 -22.84 1.80
CA TRP A 167 -8.57 -23.33 3.14
C TRP A 167 -8.63 -22.18 4.17
N ASP A 168 -9.62 -22.28 5.04
CA ASP A 168 -9.84 -21.39 6.18
C ASP A 168 -10.23 -22.23 7.40
N ASP A 169 -9.78 -21.87 8.59
CA ASP A 169 -10.07 -22.61 9.83
C ASP A 169 -11.51 -22.45 10.34
N GLY A 170 -12.33 -21.71 9.64
CA GLY A 170 -13.74 -21.45 9.97
C GLY A 170 -13.97 -20.57 11.18
N LYS A 171 -12.92 -20.06 11.83
CA LYS A 171 -13.07 -19.11 12.94
C LYS A 171 -13.50 -17.76 12.43
N ALA A 172 -14.37 -17.12 13.20
CA ALA A 172 -14.85 -15.79 12.87
C ALA A 172 -13.73 -14.74 12.91
N THR A 173 -13.83 -13.76 12.02
CA THR A 173 -12.93 -12.60 11.96
C THR A 173 -13.48 -11.37 12.68
N ASN A 174 -14.53 -11.57 13.51
CA ASN A 174 -15.10 -10.47 14.28
C ASN A 174 -14.04 -9.75 15.13
N PRO A 175 -14.10 -8.42 15.24
CA PRO A 175 -15.20 -7.53 14.81
C PRO A 175 -15.08 -7.02 13.36
N PHE A 176 -14.13 -7.48 12.57
CA PHE A 176 -13.87 -6.95 11.23
C PHE A 176 -14.83 -7.47 10.15
N THR A 177 -15.01 -6.66 9.11
CA THR A 177 -15.45 -7.14 7.81
C THR A 177 -14.24 -7.67 7.05
N THR A 178 -14.23 -8.95 6.70
CA THR A 178 -13.20 -9.55 5.87
C THR A 178 -13.30 -9.02 4.44
N VAL A 179 -12.20 -8.50 3.94
CA VAL A 179 -12.06 -7.92 2.59
C VAL A 179 -11.18 -8.78 1.72
N MET A 180 -10.13 -9.37 2.29
CA MET A 180 -9.15 -10.14 1.53
C MET A 180 -8.51 -11.21 2.40
N HIS A 181 -8.16 -12.35 1.79
CA HIS A 181 -7.45 -13.47 2.40
C HIS A 181 -6.16 -13.77 1.62
N GLN A 182 -5.01 -13.59 2.24
CA GLN A 182 -3.74 -14.09 1.75
C GLN A 182 -3.59 -15.53 2.23
N TYR A 183 -3.59 -16.47 1.29
CA TYR A 183 -3.66 -17.90 1.61
C TYR A 183 -2.35 -18.66 1.38
N THR A 184 -1.34 -18.01 0.82
CA THR A 184 0.01 -18.58 0.66
C THR A 184 1.05 -17.49 0.42
N GLY A 185 2.27 -17.72 0.93
CA GLY A 185 3.49 -17.02 0.55
C GLY A 185 4.35 -17.82 -0.45
N HIS A 186 3.86 -18.98 -0.92
CA HIS A 186 4.58 -19.87 -1.83
C HIS A 186 3.78 -20.11 -3.13
N GLY A 187 3.17 -19.05 -3.64
CA GLY A 187 2.38 -19.10 -4.87
C GLY A 187 3.23 -19.30 -6.11
N ARG A 188 2.78 -20.22 -6.99
CA ARG A 188 3.37 -20.49 -8.30
C ARG A 188 2.31 -20.29 -9.37
N ILE A 189 2.44 -19.21 -10.13
CA ILE A 189 1.47 -18.83 -11.17
C ILE A 189 2.17 -18.51 -12.48
N ASN A 190 1.40 -18.53 -13.56
CA ASN A 190 1.94 -18.21 -14.87
C ASN A 190 2.45 -16.77 -14.94
N GLY A 191 3.58 -16.57 -15.61
CA GLY A 191 4.19 -15.28 -15.86
C GLY A 191 5.24 -14.83 -14.86
N TYR A 192 5.47 -15.61 -13.78
CA TYR A 192 6.56 -15.35 -12.84
C TYR A 192 7.25 -16.65 -12.40
N ASN A 193 8.58 -16.63 -12.34
CA ASN A 193 9.38 -17.82 -11.97
C ASN A 193 9.97 -17.64 -10.56
N GLY A 194 9.12 -17.57 -9.56
CA GLY A 194 9.49 -17.41 -8.15
C GLY A 194 8.25 -17.60 -7.28
N ASP A 195 8.43 -17.46 -5.97
CA ASP A 195 7.33 -17.46 -5.02
C ASP A 195 6.67 -16.07 -4.99
N LEU A 196 5.35 -16.08 -4.92
CA LEU A 196 4.51 -14.89 -4.76
C LEU A 196 3.50 -15.12 -3.65
N ASP A 197 3.20 -14.06 -2.95
CA ASP A 197 2.07 -14.02 -2.04
C ASP A 197 0.78 -13.94 -2.85
N LEU A 198 -0.15 -14.89 -2.60
CA LEU A 198 -1.43 -14.96 -3.30
C LEU A 198 -2.59 -14.70 -2.36
N SER A 199 -3.44 -13.78 -2.77
CA SER A 199 -4.65 -13.40 -2.05
C SER A 199 -5.90 -13.48 -2.91
N LEU A 200 -7.06 -13.70 -2.27
CA LEU A 200 -8.38 -13.47 -2.83
C LEU A 200 -9.00 -12.22 -2.21
N PHE A 201 -9.27 -11.22 -3.02
CA PHE A 201 -10.10 -10.08 -2.63
C PHE A 201 -11.58 -10.42 -2.85
N TYR A 202 -12.41 -10.28 -1.81
CA TYR A 202 -13.82 -10.62 -1.83
C TYR A 202 -14.69 -9.49 -2.38
N GLY A 203 -14.47 -9.18 -3.65
CA GLY A 203 -15.18 -8.14 -4.37
C GLY A 203 -14.78 -8.09 -5.85
N ASP A 204 -15.40 -7.18 -6.58
CA ASP A 204 -15.03 -6.85 -7.96
C ASP A 204 -14.15 -5.57 -8.01
N VAL A 205 -13.80 -5.14 -9.23
CA VAL A 205 -13.02 -3.92 -9.46
C VAL A 205 -13.72 -2.67 -8.90
N ASN A 206 -15.06 -2.64 -8.91
CA ASN A 206 -15.79 -1.50 -8.34
C ASN A 206 -15.68 -1.47 -6.81
N ALA A 207 -15.72 -2.63 -6.16
CA ALA A 207 -15.47 -2.74 -4.72
C ALA A 207 -14.02 -2.35 -4.38
N TRP A 208 -13.03 -2.81 -5.16
CA TRP A 208 -11.63 -2.39 -5.02
C TRP A 208 -11.47 -0.87 -5.09
N ASN A 209 -12.08 -0.25 -6.10
CA ASN A 209 -12.00 1.20 -6.31
C ASN A 209 -12.65 1.99 -5.16
N LYS A 210 -13.65 1.44 -4.46
CA LYS A 210 -14.21 2.07 -3.27
C LYS A 210 -13.20 2.13 -2.12
N TYR A 211 -12.36 1.10 -1.96
CA TYR A 211 -11.26 1.13 -0.98
C TYR A 211 -10.11 2.05 -1.42
N ALA A 212 -9.90 2.23 -2.71
CA ALA A 212 -8.87 3.12 -3.24
C ALA A 212 -9.24 4.61 -3.10
N ASN A 213 -10.54 4.92 -3.16
CA ASN A 213 -11.01 6.31 -3.12
C ASN A 213 -11.05 6.86 -1.68
N SER A 214 -10.80 8.16 -1.55
CA SER A 214 -11.04 8.86 -0.30
C SER A 214 -12.53 8.98 -0.01
N HIS A 215 -12.95 8.63 1.20
CA HIS A 215 -14.31 8.86 1.65
C HIS A 215 -14.48 10.33 2.06
N ASP A 216 -15.18 11.09 1.21
CA ASP A 216 -15.84 12.38 1.46
C ASP A 216 -15.29 13.29 2.58
N LYS A 217 -14.07 13.79 2.40
CA LYS A 217 -13.74 15.16 2.79
C LYS A 217 -12.79 15.71 1.73
N PRO A 218 -13.05 16.87 1.16
CA PRO A 218 -12.02 17.55 0.40
C PRO A 218 -10.83 17.69 1.35
N ILE A 219 -9.66 17.21 0.90
CA ILE A 219 -8.40 17.51 1.55
C ILE A 219 -8.38 19.04 1.65
N SER A 220 -8.62 19.57 2.84
CA SER A 220 -8.35 20.97 3.10
C SER A 220 -6.83 21.12 3.11
N ASN A 221 -6.26 21.19 1.93
CA ASN A 221 -4.92 21.70 1.74
C ASN A 221 -4.99 23.16 2.19
N GLY A 222 -4.51 23.43 3.38
CA GLY A 222 -4.05 24.75 3.71
C GLY A 222 -2.86 25.06 2.80
N GLY A 223 -3.12 25.64 1.65
CA GLY A 223 -2.14 26.02 0.64
C GLY A 223 -2.66 25.69 -0.77
N ASP A 224 -3.13 26.73 -1.42
CA ASP A 224 -3.42 26.89 -2.85
C ASP A 224 -3.73 25.63 -3.69
N ASN A 225 -4.98 25.61 -4.17
CA ASN A 225 -5.50 24.72 -5.21
C ASN A 225 -4.76 24.93 -6.54
N VAL A 226 -3.49 24.47 -6.62
CA VAL A 226 -2.81 24.30 -7.88
C VAL A 226 -3.07 22.86 -8.32
N ASN A 227 -3.95 22.71 -9.31
CA ASN A 227 -4.20 21.44 -9.97
C ASN A 227 -2.84 20.81 -10.35
N SER A 228 -2.46 19.71 -9.70
CA SER A 228 -1.14 19.08 -9.90
C SER A 228 -0.90 18.68 -11.36
N ASN A 229 -1.96 18.39 -12.13
CA ASN A 229 -1.90 18.15 -13.57
C ASN A 229 -1.51 19.42 -14.35
N ASP A 230 -1.93 20.60 -13.91
CA ASP A 230 -1.58 21.86 -14.58
C ASP A 230 -0.09 22.18 -14.38
N TYR A 231 0.45 21.91 -13.19
CA TYR A 231 1.86 22.14 -12.90
C TYR A 231 2.78 21.17 -13.66
N LEU A 232 2.44 19.86 -13.66
CA LEU A 232 3.18 18.85 -14.43
C LEU A 232 3.05 19.10 -15.93
N THR A 233 1.90 19.51 -16.40
CA THR A 233 1.66 19.84 -17.81
C THR A 233 2.48 21.10 -18.20
N ALA A 234 2.52 22.13 -17.37
CA ALA A 234 3.32 23.31 -17.60
C ALA A 234 4.82 22.97 -17.61
N PHE A 235 5.28 22.17 -16.63
CA PHE A 235 6.65 21.71 -16.56
C PHE A 235 7.06 20.85 -17.78
N ALA A 236 6.19 19.92 -18.18
CA ALA A 236 6.42 19.10 -19.38
C ALA A 236 6.50 19.95 -20.66
N LYS A 237 5.65 21.00 -20.79
CA LYS A 237 5.72 21.97 -21.89
C LYS A 237 7.05 22.73 -21.89
N ASP A 238 7.54 23.15 -20.73
CA ASP A 238 8.84 23.80 -20.58
C ASP A 238 10.01 22.90 -21.02
N VAL A 239 9.94 21.59 -20.66
CA VAL A 239 10.91 20.57 -21.09
C VAL A 239 10.87 20.40 -22.61
N LEU A 240 9.68 20.29 -23.20
CA LEU A 240 9.48 20.13 -24.64
C LEU A 240 9.91 21.39 -25.42
N ALA A 241 9.71 22.56 -24.84
CA ALA A 241 10.18 23.84 -25.40
C ALA A 241 11.71 24.03 -25.32
N GLY A 242 12.45 23.04 -24.79
CA GLY A 242 13.92 23.09 -24.71
C GLY A 242 14.48 23.95 -23.58
N LYS A 243 13.65 24.45 -22.65
CA LYS A 243 14.04 25.33 -21.54
C LYS A 243 15.16 24.71 -20.67
N TYR A 244 15.22 23.39 -20.60
CA TYR A 244 16.18 22.63 -19.82
C TYR A 244 17.31 22.02 -20.65
N GLY A 245 17.45 22.38 -21.95
CA GLY A 245 18.46 21.82 -22.84
C GLY A 245 18.17 20.39 -23.28
N ASN A 246 19.22 19.65 -23.69
CA ASN A 246 19.12 18.29 -24.23
C ASN A 246 20.07 17.31 -23.52
N GLY A 247 19.77 16.01 -23.62
CA GLY A 247 20.66 14.95 -23.14
C GLY A 247 21.01 15.05 -21.65
N ALA A 248 22.30 14.95 -21.32
CA ALA A 248 22.79 14.99 -19.94
C ALA A 248 22.56 16.36 -19.27
N GLU A 249 22.69 17.45 -20.03
CA GLU A 249 22.42 18.80 -19.55
C GLU A 249 20.96 18.96 -19.10
N ARG A 250 20.01 18.37 -19.86
CA ARG A 250 18.59 18.37 -19.48
C ARG A 250 18.35 17.66 -18.14
N LYS A 251 18.98 16.50 -17.93
CA LYS A 251 18.84 15.74 -16.68
C LYS A 251 19.31 16.57 -15.48
N GLU A 252 20.48 17.20 -15.61
CA GLU A 252 21.05 18.01 -14.54
C GLU A 252 20.18 19.23 -14.23
N LYS A 253 19.74 19.97 -15.23
CA LYS A 253 18.90 21.17 -15.04
C LYS A 253 17.53 20.84 -14.46
N ILE A 254 16.92 19.72 -14.86
CA ILE A 254 15.66 19.23 -14.27
C ILE A 254 15.88 18.86 -12.81
N TYR A 255 16.94 18.09 -12.51
CA TYR A 255 17.28 17.72 -11.14
C TYR A 255 17.44 18.96 -10.25
N GLN A 256 18.20 19.96 -10.69
CA GLN A 256 18.43 21.21 -9.96
C GLN A 256 17.12 22.02 -9.76
N ALA A 257 16.27 22.07 -10.79
CA ALA A 257 14.98 22.75 -10.69
C ALA A 257 14.04 22.12 -9.66
N VAL A 258 13.99 20.78 -9.66
CA VAL A 258 13.21 20.01 -8.68
C VAL A 258 13.80 20.19 -7.27
N GLN A 259 15.12 20.06 -7.11
CA GLN A 259 15.78 20.22 -5.81
C GLN A 259 15.60 21.61 -5.23
N ASN A 260 15.69 22.65 -6.06
CA ASN A 260 15.44 24.02 -5.63
C ASN A 260 14.00 24.21 -5.14
N LYS A 261 13.03 23.57 -5.81
CA LYS A 261 11.61 23.62 -5.39
C LYS A 261 11.38 22.87 -4.08
N VAL A 262 12.02 21.72 -3.92
CA VAL A 262 11.99 20.96 -2.63
C VAL A 262 12.54 21.82 -1.50
N ASN A 263 13.69 22.47 -1.69
CA ASN A 263 14.31 23.33 -0.69
C ASN A 263 13.46 24.59 -0.36
N GLU A 264 12.73 25.11 -1.34
CA GLU A 264 11.78 26.22 -1.15
C GLU A 264 10.57 25.80 -0.30
N LEU A 265 10.02 24.61 -0.59
CA LEU A 265 8.86 24.07 0.11
C LEU A 265 9.17 23.51 1.51
N SER A 266 10.45 23.35 1.83
CA SER A 266 10.94 22.86 3.13
C SER A 266 11.26 23.97 4.12
N LYS A 267 11.08 25.26 3.73
CA LYS A 267 11.23 26.44 4.58
C LYS A 267 9.89 26.88 5.15
#